data_8052f2be1fdcd09f64ea1a80c8ddf7ef
#
_entry.id   8052f2be1fdcd09f64ea1a80c8ddf7ef
#
_cell.length_a   1.000
_cell.length_b   1.000
_cell.length_c   1.000
_cell.angle_alpha   90.00
_cell.angle_beta   90.00
_cell.angle_gamma   90.00
#
_symmetry.space_group_name_H-M   'P 1'
#
loop_
_entity.id
_entity.type
_entity.pdbx_description
1 polymer ?
#
loop_
_entity_poly.entity_id
_entity_poly.type
_entity_poly.pdbx_seq_one_letter_code
_entity_poly.pdbx_strand_id
1 'polypeptide(L)'
;MKARAFDTLRVLNDRAEVGVIYAGTPDIIDHMTIGRAKEDFDQVYSRIEYTCNLSNRFTIKEITSLFDAFNLDNTVIKCLCNAASQKGGLRYAINLFKVANSAEQGNITVAAIEEAMKRVGKGAQFK
;
A
#
# COMPACT_ATOMS: atom_id res chain seq x y z
N MET A 1 -3.25 -18.08 -3.42
CA MET A 1 -4.65 -18.36 -3.84
C MET A 1 -4.62 -19.54 -4.79
N LYS A 2 -5.62 -20.43 -4.80
CA LYS A 2 -5.58 -21.62 -5.67
C LYS A 2 -6.05 -21.23 -7.08
N ALA A 3 -5.47 -21.82 -8.14
CA ALA A 3 -5.83 -21.58 -9.56
C ALA A 3 -7.34 -21.62 -9.81
N ARG A 4 -8.05 -22.55 -9.19
CA ARG A 4 -9.52 -22.66 -9.29
C ARG A 4 -10.30 -21.40 -8.92
N ALA A 5 -9.80 -20.60 -7.96
CA ALA A 5 -10.48 -19.36 -7.57
C ALA A 5 -10.36 -18.29 -8.67
N PHE A 6 -9.24 -18.20 -9.35
CA PHE A 6 -9.06 -17.32 -10.49
C PHE A 6 -9.92 -17.75 -11.67
N ASP A 7 -10.01 -19.05 -11.92
CA ASP A 7 -10.84 -19.59 -12.99
C ASP A 7 -12.34 -19.29 -12.75
N THR A 8 -12.80 -19.38 -11.50
CA THR A 8 -14.17 -18.97 -11.14
C THR A 8 -14.42 -17.49 -11.44
N LEU A 9 -13.47 -16.61 -11.08
CA LEU A 9 -13.59 -15.17 -11.37
C LEU A 9 -13.56 -14.89 -12.86
N ARG A 10 -12.77 -15.63 -13.64
CA ARG A 10 -12.76 -15.56 -15.10
C ARG A 10 -14.15 -15.91 -15.69
N VAL A 11 -14.74 -17.02 -15.21
CA VAL A 11 -16.07 -17.44 -15.68
C VAL A 11 -17.14 -16.39 -15.33
N LEU A 12 -17.04 -15.73 -14.20
CA LEU A 12 -17.93 -14.61 -13.85
C LEU A 12 -17.74 -13.43 -14.79
N ASN A 13 -16.50 -13.05 -15.09
CA ASN A 13 -16.22 -11.99 -16.06
C ASN A 13 -16.82 -12.31 -17.43
N ASP A 14 -16.57 -13.53 -17.93
CA ASP A 14 -17.02 -13.96 -19.27
C ASP A 14 -18.56 -14.08 -19.39
N ARG A 15 -19.26 -14.47 -18.31
CA ARG A 15 -20.72 -14.72 -18.35
C ARG A 15 -21.58 -13.57 -17.86
N ALA A 16 -21.08 -12.81 -16.91
CA ALA A 16 -21.83 -11.72 -16.28
C ALA A 16 -21.40 -10.33 -16.78
N GLU A 17 -20.41 -10.26 -17.68
CA GLU A 17 -19.87 -9.01 -18.25
C GLU A 17 -19.42 -8.02 -17.17
N VAL A 18 -18.89 -8.54 -16.04
CA VAL A 18 -18.41 -7.72 -14.93
C VAL A 18 -16.90 -7.55 -15.01
N GLY A 19 -16.43 -6.34 -14.77
CA GLY A 19 -14.99 -6.07 -14.63
C GLY A 19 -14.44 -6.72 -13.36
N VAL A 20 -13.27 -7.37 -13.45
CA VAL A 20 -12.58 -7.98 -12.32
C VAL A 20 -11.23 -7.30 -12.11
N ILE A 21 -10.96 -6.85 -10.89
CA ILE A 21 -9.69 -6.26 -10.51
C ILE A 21 -8.96 -7.21 -9.57
N TYR A 22 -7.76 -7.62 -9.96
CA TYR A 22 -6.85 -8.38 -9.11
C TYR A 22 -5.86 -7.40 -8.45
N ALA A 23 -5.87 -7.33 -7.14
CA ALA A 23 -4.92 -6.52 -6.38
C ALA A 23 -4.08 -7.41 -5.46
N GLY A 24 -2.77 -7.22 -5.46
CA GLY A 24 -1.86 -8.01 -4.63
C GLY A 24 -0.42 -7.57 -4.75
N THR A 25 0.49 -8.36 -4.19
CA THR A 25 1.93 -8.18 -4.33
C THR A 25 2.40 -8.65 -5.72
N PRO A 26 3.59 -8.24 -6.18
CA PRO A 26 4.18 -8.73 -7.43
C PRO A 26 4.20 -10.26 -7.56
N ASP A 27 4.27 -10.99 -6.44
CA ASP A 27 4.24 -12.46 -6.41
C ASP A 27 3.02 -13.04 -7.14
N ILE A 28 1.91 -12.30 -7.22
CA ILE A 28 0.71 -12.79 -7.94
C ILE A 28 0.99 -12.94 -9.43
N ILE A 29 1.78 -12.02 -10.00
CA ILE A 29 2.19 -12.08 -11.40
C ILE A 29 3.17 -13.22 -11.61
N ASP A 30 4.14 -13.39 -10.70
CA ASP A 30 5.10 -14.48 -10.76
C ASP A 30 4.40 -15.84 -10.68
N HIS A 31 3.39 -15.98 -9.82
CA HIS A 31 2.57 -17.19 -9.77
C HIS A 31 1.78 -17.47 -11.05
N MET A 32 1.40 -16.45 -11.80
CA MET A 32 0.68 -16.57 -13.06
C MET A 32 1.59 -16.85 -14.25
N THR A 33 2.86 -16.45 -14.18
CA THR A 33 3.78 -16.46 -15.33
C THR A 33 4.93 -17.45 -15.22
N ILE A 34 5.25 -17.90 -14.01
CA ILE A 34 6.45 -18.71 -13.73
C ILE A 34 6.06 -20.03 -13.04
N GLY A 35 6.72 -21.13 -13.44
CA GLY A 35 6.63 -22.42 -12.79
C GLY A 35 5.52 -23.34 -13.29
N ARG A 36 5.26 -24.41 -12.54
CA ARG A 36 4.28 -25.47 -12.91
C ARG A 36 2.83 -24.97 -12.94
N ALA A 37 2.53 -23.89 -12.25
CA ALA A 37 1.19 -23.31 -12.24
C ALA A 37 0.89 -22.42 -13.47
N LYS A 38 1.89 -22.14 -14.31
CA LYS A 38 1.72 -21.28 -15.48
C LYS A 38 0.57 -21.72 -16.37
N GLU A 39 0.50 -22.99 -16.71
CA GLU A 39 -0.53 -23.56 -17.59
C GLU A 39 -1.95 -23.37 -17.00
N ASP A 40 -2.08 -23.46 -15.66
CA ASP A 40 -3.35 -23.25 -14.96
C ASP A 40 -3.81 -21.78 -15.01
N PHE A 41 -2.88 -20.85 -15.19
CA PHE A 41 -3.15 -19.41 -15.20
C PHE A 41 -3.15 -18.76 -16.58
N ASP A 42 -2.67 -19.43 -17.60
CA ASP A 42 -2.58 -18.87 -18.98
C ASP A 42 -3.89 -18.30 -19.47
N GLN A 43 -5.02 -18.98 -19.18
CA GLN A 43 -6.36 -18.51 -19.56
C GLN A 43 -6.80 -17.25 -18.80
N VAL A 44 -6.37 -17.09 -17.55
CA VAL A 44 -6.66 -15.89 -16.74
C VAL A 44 -5.77 -14.75 -17.20
N TYR A 45 -4.47 -15.04 -17.37
CA TYR A 45 -3.47 -14.05 -17.75
C TYR A 45 -3.76 -13.43 -19.13
N SER A 46 -4.22 -14.24 -20.07
CA SER A 46 -4.57 -13.78 -21.43
C SER A 46 -5.75 -12.79 -21.48
N ARG A 47 -6.50 -12.64 -20.38
CA ARG A 47 -7.65 -11.73 -20.26
C ARG A 47 -7.35 -10.49 -19.44
N ILE A 48 -6.10 -10.33 -18.99
CA ILE A 48 -5.67 -9.11 -18.29
C ILE A 48 -5.43 -8.01 -19.34
N GLU A 49 -6.33 -7.06 -19.41
CA GLU A 49 -6.24 -5.94 -20.34
C GLU A 49 -5.26 -4.87 -19.87
N TYR A 50 -5.17 -4.69 -18.54
CA TYR A 50 -4.36 -3.63 -17.97
C TYR A 50 -3.66 -4.06 -16.69
N THR A 51 -2.36 -3.77 -16.58
CA THR A 51 -1.56 -4.00 -15.38
C THR A 51 -1.04 -2.67 -14.85
N CYS A 52 -1.30 -2.36 -13.58
CA CYS A 52 -0.83 -1.18 -12.91
C CYS A 52 0.12 -1.55 -11.77
N ASN A 53 1.36 -1.11 -11.85
CA ASN A 53 2.33 -1.26 -10.77
C ASN A 53 2.28 -0.03 -9.87
N LEU A 54 1.79 -0.20 -8.64
CA LEU A 54 1.80 0.86 -7.64
C LEU A 54 3.20 1.03 -7.07
N SER A 55 3.71 2.25 -7.12
CA SER A 55 4.99 2.60 -6.49
C SER A 55 4.86 2.59 -4.97
N ASN A 56 5.92 2.11 -4.29
CA ASN A 56 6.07 2.28 -2.84
C ASN A 56 6.63 3.67 -2.46
N ARG A 57 6.86 4.53 -3.45
CA ARG A 57 7.34 5.90 -3.23
C ARG A 57 6.15 6.85 -3.31
N PHE A 58 6.01 7.65 -2.29
CA PHE A 58 4.96 8.66 -2.20
C PHE A 58 5.53 10.04 -2.48
N THR A 59 4.81 10.82 -3.27
CA THR A 59 5.12 12.23 -3.51
C THR A 59 4.64 13.08 -2.33
N ILE A 60 5.23 14.26 -2.17
CA ILE A 60 4.77 15.24 -1.16
C ILE A 60 3.30 15.57 -1.37
N LYS A 61 2.85 15.71 -2.64
CA LYS A 61 1.46 16.01 -2.97
C LYS A 61 0.48 14.93 -2.50
N GLU A 62 0.83 13.65 -2.66
CA GLU A 62 0.00 12.52 -2.19
C GLU A 62 -0.07 12.49 -0.66
N ILE A 63 1.05 12.73 0.02
CA ILE A 63 1.07 12.81 1.49
C ILE A 63 0.29 14.02 1.98
N THR A 64 0.41 15.18 1.33
CA THR A 64 -0.40 16.36 1.67
C THR A 64 -1.89 16.05 1.54
N SER A 65 -2.32 15.45 0.43
CA SER A 65 -3.74 15.08 0.23
C SER A 65 -4.25 14.10 1.30
N LEU A 66 -3.41 13.18 1.76
CA LEU A 66 -3.77 12.20 2.78
C LEU A 66 -4.02 12.86 4.15
N PHE A 67 -3.26 13.91 4.47
CA PHE A 67 -3.33 14.60 5.75
C PHE A 67 -3.97 16.00 5.67
N ASP A 68 -4.67 16.30 4.57
CA ASP A 68 -5.25 17.62 4.28
C ASP A 68 -6.15 18.15 5.41
N ALA A 69 -6.96 17.26 6.01
CA ALA A 69 -7.85 17.59 7.13
C ALA A 69 -7.12 18.09 8.40
N PHE A 70 -5.82 17.91 8.49
CA PHE A 70 -5.03 18.24 9.68
C PHE A 70 -4.21 19.53 9.55
N ASN A 71 -4.22 20.19 8.38
CA ASN A 71 -3.49 21.43 8.11
C ASN A 71 -2.02 21.41 8.58
N LEU A 72 -1.30 20.33 8.27
CA LEU A 72 0.08 20.14 8.71
C LEU A 72 1.04 21.10 8.00
N ASP A 73 2.06 21.54 8.74
CA ASP A 73 3.16 22.28 8.17
C ASP A 73 3.92 21.48 7.10
N ASN A 74 4.42 22.16 6.07
CA ASN A 74 5.19 21.55 4.98
C ASN A 74 6.42 20.77 5.47
N THR A 75 7.03 21.17 6.58
CA THR A 75 8.16 20.45 7.20
C THR A 75 7.72 19.10 7.78
N VAL A 76 6.55 19.05 8.41
CA VAL A 76 5.94 17.83 8.93
C VAL A 76 5.54 16.90 7.79
N ILE A 77 4.93 17.43 6.73
CA ILE A 77 4.58 16.67 5.52
C ILE A 77 5.82 16.04 4.89
N LYS A 78 6.93 16.77 4.76
CA LYS A 78 8.20 16.22 4.24
C LYS A 78 8.75 15.10 5.13
N CYS A 79 8.66 15.27 6.45
CA CYS A 79 9.09 14.25 7.41
C CYS A 79 8.25 12.96 7.27
N LEU A 80 6.93 13.08 7.15
CA LEU A 80 6.03 11.94 6.92
C LEU A 80 6.25 11.30 5.53
N CYS A 81 6.55 12.07 4.50
CA CYS A 81 6.88 11.57 3.17
C CYS A 81 8.17 10.74 3.19
N ASN A 82 9.20 11.22 3.90
CA ASN A 82 10.44 10.47 4.10
C ASN A 82 10.19 9.17 4.89
N ALA A 83 9.34 9.23 5.92
CA ALA A 83 8.95 8.04 6.69
C ALA A 83 8.19 7.03 5.82
N ALA A 84 7.28 7.49 4.96
CA ALA A 84 6.54 6.63 4.02
C ALA A 84 7.43 5.92 3.00
N SER A 85 8.62 6.46 2.73
CA SER A 85 9.60 5.86 1.82
C SER A 85 10.50 4.82 2.50
N GLN A 86 10.40 4.65 3.81
CA GLN A 86 11.17 3.68 4.59
C GLN A 86 10.45 2.32 4.67
N LYS A 87 11.15 1.32 5.29
CA LYS A 87 10.55 0.02 5.60
C LYS A 87 9.30 0.21 6.46
N GLY A 88 8.18 -0.32 6.03
CA GLY A 88 6.87 -0.10 6.64
C GLY A 88 5.96 0.81 5.83
N GLY A 89 6.54 1.59 4.89
CA GLY A 89 5.80 2.36 3.91
C GLY A 89 4.83 3.36 4.52
N LEU A 90 3.70 3.58 3.85
CA LEU A 90 2.66 4.49 4.29
C LEU A 90 2.11 4.15 5.68
N ARG A 91 2.02 2.84 6.01
CA ARG A 91 1.57 2.41 7.34
C ARG A 91 2.45 2.95 8.46
N TYR A 92 3.77 2.95 8.24
CA TYR A 92 4.71 3.51 9.20
C TYR A 92 4.49 5.01 9.39
N ALA A 93 4.37 5.78 8.31
CA ALA A 93 4.07 7.22 8.37
C ALA A 93 2.75 7.52 9.11
N ILE A 94 1.69 6.76 8.83
CA ILE A 94 0.40 6.89 9.52
C ILE A 94 0.52 6.58 11.02
N ASN A 95 1.29 5.57 11.40
CA ASN A 95 1.50 5.24 12.81
C ASN A 95 2.28 6.33 13.54
N LEU A 96 3.33 6.89 12.91
CA LEU A 96 4.05 8.03 13.47
C LEU A 96 3.13 9.22 13.70
N PHE A 97 2.33 9.56 12.69
CA PHE A 97 1.35 10.63 12.80
C PHE A 97 0.37 10.39 13.97
N LYS A 98 -0.20 9.19 14.08
CA LYS A 98 -1.13 8.84 15.17
C LYS A 98 -0.50 9.03 16.55
N VAL A 99 0.74 8.57 16.73
CA VAL A 99 1.45 8.69 18.00
C VAL A 99 1.76 10.17 18.31
N ALA A 100 2.24 10.93 17.33
CA ALA A 100 2.51 12.35 17.49
C ALA A 100 1.23 13.14 17.80
N ASN A 101 0.14 12.88 17.07
CA ASN A 101 -1.14 13.54 17.27
C ASN A 101 -1.75 13.27 18.66
N SER A 102 -1.59 12.04 19.16
CA SER A 102 -2.04 11.70 20.52
C SER A 102 -1.23 12.39 21.62
N ALA A 103 0.04 12.69 21.37
CA ALA A 103 0.92 13.36 22.33
C ALA A 103 0.68 14.89 22.36
N GLU A 104 0.46 15.51 21.20
CA GLU A 104 0.45 16.97 21.02
C GLU A 104 -0.96 17.57 20.84
N GLN A 105 -2.01 16.73 21.00
CA GLN A 105 -3.42 17.15 20.93
C GLN A 105 -3.76 18.02 19.70
N GLY A 106 -3.18 17.68 18.55
CA GLY A 106 -3.48 18.31 17.26
C GLY A 106 -2.44 19.32 16.76
N ASN A 107 -1.52 19.80 17.59
CA ASN A 107 -0.44 20.69 17.12
C ASN A 107 0.83 19.89 16.79
N ILE A 108 0.82 19.19 15.65
CA ILE A 108 1.90 18.27 15.30
C ILE A 108 3.11 19.02 14.77
N THR A 109 4.24 18.84 15.44
CA THR A 109 5.55 19.40 15.08
C THR A 109 6.49 18.31 14.55
N VAL A 110 7.57 18.71 13.89
CA VAL A 110 8.64 17.77 13.47
C VAL A 110 9.21 17.05 14.68
N ALA A 111 9.42 17.76 15.80
CA ALA A 111 9.92 17.17 17.04
C ALA A 111 8.99 16.07 17.57
N ALA A 112 7.66 16.26 17.48
CA ALA A 112 6.69 15.25 17.86
C ALA A 112 6.78 14.00 16.97
N ILE A 113 7.00 14.15 15.67
CA ILE A 113 7.23 13.03 14.76
C ILE A 113 8.54 12.31 15.07
N GLU A 114 9.62 13.03 15.35
CA GLU A 114 10.91 12.43 15.75
C GLU A 114 10.81 11.66 17.06
N GLU A 115 10.07 12.16 18.04
CA GLU A 115 9.81 11.44 19.28
C GLU A 115 8.94 10.20 19.04
N ALA A 116 7.95 10.30 18.16
CA ALA A 116 7.16 9.15 17.73
C ALA A 116 8.03 8.07 17.04
N MET A 117 9.04 8.48 16.26
CA MET A 117 9.99 7.54 15.63
C MET A 117 10.77 6.71 16.66
N LYS A 118 11.12 7.29 17.79
CA LYS A 118 11.80 6.56 18.89
C LYS A 118 10.90 5.52 19.53
N ARG A 119 9.60 5.83 19.67
CA ARG A 119 8.60 4.97 20.32
C ARG A 119 8.05 3.86 19.41
N VAL A 120 7.80 4.18 18.15
CA VAL A 120 7.20 3.22 17.19
C VAL A 120 8.19 2.14 16.75
N GLY A 121 9.48 2.30 17.02
CA GLY A 121 10.52 1.33 16.63
C GLY A 121 10.53 1.05 15.13
N LYS A 122 11.69 0.82 14.55
CA LYS A 122 11.82 0.47 13.12
C LYS A 122 11.22 -0.91 12.83
N GLY A 123 9.92 -0.92 12.55
CA GLY A 123 9.17 -2.14 12.29
C GLY A 123 8.78 -2.85 13.58
N ALA A 124 7.70 -2.39 14.23
CA ALA A 124 7.03 -3.19 15.24
C ALA A 124 6.69 -4.53 14.61
N GLN A 125 7.45 -5.55 14.93
CA GLN A 125 7.08 -6.94 14.68
C GLN A 125 5.93 -7.22 15.64
N PHE A 126 4.71 -7.01 15.16
CA PHE A 126 3.56 -7.65 15.78
C PHE A 126 3.69 -9.15 15.49
N LYS A 127 4.10 -9.89 16.53
CA LYS A 127 3.96 -11.34 16.56
C LYS A 127 2.48 -11.70 16.64
#